data_0f2def18998af3122ab2e60323ebf70e
#
_entry.id   0f2def18998af3122ab2e60323ebf70e
#
_cell.length_a   1.000
_cell.length_b   1.000
_cell.length_c   1.000
_cell.angle_alpha   90.00
_cell.angle_beta   90.00
_cell.angle_gamma   90.00
#
_symmetry.space_group_name_H-M   'P 1'
#
loop_
_entity.id
_entity.type
_entity.pdbx_description
1 polymer ?
#
loop_
_entity_poly.entity_id
_entity_poly.type
_entity_poly.pdbx_seq_one_letter_code
_entity_poly.pdbx_strand_id
1 'polypeptide(L)'
;MKRTLLLCAFLVGLVSSNVMALTLDEARTQGRVGETFYGYLVALKTDAETEKLVTDINAERKASYQQLAKQNNVSVDDIAKLAGQ
;
A
#
# COMPACT_ATOMS: atom_id res chain seq x y z
N MET A 1 17.30 -29.94 -18.91
CA MET A 1 16.02 -30.04 -19.56
C MET A 1 14.89 -30.22 -18.61
N LYS A 2 14.99 -31.18 -17.74
CA LYS A 2 13.93 -31.43 -16.78
C LYS A 2 13.71 -30.24 -15.86
N ARG A 3 14.77 -29.57 -15.54
CA ARG A 3 14.70 -28.39 -14.67
C ARG A 3 13.84 -27.29 -15.26
N THR A 4 13.92 -27.15 -16.57
CA THR A 4 13.18 -26.10 -17.23
C THR A 4 11.67 -26.30 -17.06
N LEU A 5 11.24 -27.52 -17.14
CA LEU A 5 9.82 -27.82 -16.98
C LEU A 5 9.33 -27.44 -15.58
N LEU A 6 10.13 -27.76 -14.59
CA LEU A 6 9.77 -27.44 -13.23
C LEU A 6 9.61 -25.95 -13.04
N LEU A 7 10.50 -25.18 -13.60
CA LEU A 7 10.43 -23.75 -13.50
C LEU A 7 9.17 -23.19 -14.13
N CYS A 8 8.78 -23.72 -15.27
CA CYS A 8 7.58 -23.26 -15.93
C CYS A 8 6.35 -23.53 -15.08
N ALA A 9 6.26 -24.69 -14.49
CA ALA A 9 5.13 -25.02 -13.65
C ALA A 9 5.06 -24.09 -12.44
N PHE A 10 6.19 -23.81 -11.89
CA PHE A 10 6.27 -22.93 -10.74
C PHE A 10 5.78 -21.52 -11.10
N LEU A 11 6.21 -21.00 -12.24
CA LEU A 11 5.80 -19.67 -12.66
C LEU A 11 4.30 -19.57 -12.88
N VAL A 12 3.71 -20.59 -13.45
CA VAL A 12 2.28 -20.61 -13.65
C VAL A 12 1.54 -20.50 -12.33
N GLY A 13 2.01 -21.24 -11.33
CA GLY A 13 1.40 -21.18 -10.03
C GLY A 13 1.47 -19.80 -9.42
N LEU A 14 2.61 -19.13 -9.58
CA LEU A 14 2.77 -17.78 -9.06
C LEU A 14 1.84 -16.80 -9.75
N VAL A 15 1.74 -16.89 -11.04
CA VAL A 15 0.88 -15.99 -11.80
C VAL A 15 -0.56 -16.08 -11.31
N SER A 16 -1.05 -17.28 -11.12
CA SER A 16 -2.44 -17.45 -10.72
C SER A 16 -2.71 -16.92 -9.34
N SER A 17 -1.71 -16.87 -8.46
CA SER A 17 -1.92 -16.42 -7.11
C SER A 17 -1.90 -14.89 -6.96
N ASN A 18 -1.58 -14.16 -8.01
CA ASN A 18 -1.36 -12.73 -7.90
C ASN A 18 -2.51 -11.86 -8.35
N VAL A 19 -3.65 -12.47 -8.61
CA VAL A 19 -4.67 -11.78 -9.35
C VAL A 19 -5.55 -10.88 -8.52
N MET A 20 -5.60 -11.07 -7.22
CA MET A 20 -6.71 -10.57 -6.42
C MET A 20 -6.43 -9.33 -5.59
N ALA A 21 -5.24 -8.79 -5.63
CA ALA A 21 -4.93 -7.65 -4.77
C ALA A 21 -5.54 -6.36 -5.30
N LEU A 22 -6.24 -5.66 -4.43
CA LEU A 22 -6.78 -4.34 -4.75
C LEU A 22 -5.64 -3.33 -4.75
N THR A 23 -5.55 -2.53 -5.81
CA THR A 23 -4.53 -1.48 -5.89
C THR A 23 -5.08 -0.17 -5.36
N LEU A 24 -4.18 0.74 -5.02
CA LEU A 24 -4.58 2.07 -4.56
C LEU A 24 -5.33 2.82 -5.65
N ASP A 25 -4.89 2.73 -6.89
CA ASP A 25 -5.58 3.39 -8.00
C ASP A 25 -6.99 2.87 -8.15
N GLU A 26 -7.17 1.56 -8.08
CA GLU A 26 -8.49 0.97 -8.15
C GLU A 26 -9.37 1.44 -7.00
N ALA A 27 -8.82 1.48 -5.81
CA ALA A 27 -9.57 1.89 -4.63
C ALA A 27 -10.00 3.35 -4.73
N ARG A 28 -9.15 4.20 -5.24
CA ARG A 28 -9.51 5.61 -5.48
C ARG A 28 -10.62 5.73 -6.51
N THR A 29 -10.45 5.06 -7.62
CA THR A 29 -11.43 5.10 -8.71
C THR A 29 -12.80 4.62 -8.24
N GLN A 30 -12.82 3.63 -7.38
CA GLN A 30 -14.06 3.05 -6.89
C GLN A 30 -14.62 3.77 -5.66
N GLY A 31 -13.96 4.82 -5.19
CA GLY A 31 -14.43 5.57 -4.04
C GLY A 31 -14.32 4.82 -2.72
N ARG A 32 -13.38 3.89 -2.63
CA ARG A 32 -13.21 3.08 -1.41
C ARG A 32 -12.33 3.75 -0.37
N VAL A 33 -11.47 4.66 -0.78
CA VAL A 33 -10.52 5.32 0.12
C VAL A 33 -10.48 6.81 -0.14
N GLY A 34 -10.03 7.55 0.85
CA GLY A 34 -9.80 8.98 0.73
C GLY A 34 -8.47 9.35 1.37
N GLU A 35 -7.93 10.50 0.95
CA GLU A 35 -6.74 11.05 1.56
C GLU A 35 -7.14 11.96 2.71
N THR A 36 -6.29 12.04 3.72
CA THR A 36 -6.53 12.96 4.82
C THR A 36 -5.46 14.03 4.84
N PHE A 37 -5.75 15.14 5.51
CA PHE A 37 -4.76 16.21 5.69
C PHE A 37 -3.63 15.79 6.61
N TYR A 38 -3.76 14.65 7.26
CA TYR A 38 -2.74 14.16 8.18
C TYR A 38 -1.72 13.26 7.51
N GLY A 39 -1.84 13.04 6.19
CA GLY A 39 -0.85 12.29 5.44
C GLY A 39 -1.13 10.79 5.30
N TYR A 40 -2.28 10.34 5.75
CA TYR A 40 -2.64 8.92 5.70
C TYR A 40 -3.95 8.71 4.97
N LEU A 41 -4.15 7.50 4.47
CA LEU A 41 -5.40 7.10 3.87
C LEU A 41 -6.45 6.80 4.92
N VAL A 42 -7.71 6.97 4.53
CA VAL A 42 -8.84 6.52 5.34
C VAL A 42 -9.72 5.63 4.47
N ALA A 43 -10.29 4.61 5.07
CA ALA A 43 -11.23 3.73 4.38
C ALA A 43 -12.60 4.40 4.37
N LEU A 44 -13.18 4.52 3.19
CA LEU A 44 -14.54 5.02 3.03
C LEU A 44 -15.54 3.88 2.93
N LYS A 45 -15.05 2.66 2.72
CA LYS A 45 -15.86 1.44 2.74
C LYS A 45 -15.23 0.47 3.72
N THR A 46 -16.07 -0.32 4.37
CA THR A 46 -15.64 -1.13 5.49
C THR A 46 -15.46 -2.60 5.14
N ASP A 47 -15.20 -2.92 3.88
CA ASP A 47 -14.91 -4.30 3.51
C ASP A 47 -13.45 -4.63 3.83
N ALA A 48 -13.19 -5.92 4.00
CA ALA A 48 -11.88 -6.39 4.44
C ALA A 48 -10.77 -6.04 3.45
N GLU A 49 -11.07 -6.07 2.18
CA GLU A 49 -10.10 -5.78 1.13
C GLU A 49 -9.64 -4.32 1.20
N THR A 50 -10.58 -3.40 1.37
CA THR A 50 -10.29 -1.97 1.48
C THR A 50 -9.50 -1.70 2.76
N GLU A 51 -9.91 -2.30 3.87
CA GLU A 51 -9.22 -2.07 5.14
C GLU A 51 -7.80 -2.61 5.13
N LYS A 52 -7.59 -3.75 4.48
CA LYS A 52 -6.24 -4.28 4.35
C LYS A 52 -5.36 -3.35 3.53
N LEU A 53 -5.88 -2.83 2.44
CA LEU A 53 -5.13 -1.90 1.61
C LEU A 53 -4.75 -0.66 2.40
N VAL A 54 -5.71 -0.07 3.13
CA VAL A 54 -5.45 1.13 3.93
C VAL A 54 -4.38 0.86 4.98
N THR A 55 -4.48 -0.27 5.67
CA THR A 55 -3.49 -0.63 6.68
C THR A 55 -2.10 -0.76 6.06
N ASP A 56 -2.00 -1.47 4.94
CA ASP A 56 -0.72 -1.72 4.30
C ASP A 56 -0.09 -0.43 3.78
N ILE A 57 -0.88 0.40 3.11
CA ILE A 57 -0.38 1.67 2.57
C ILE A 57 0.04 2.61 3.69
N ASN A 58 -0.76 2.69 4.73
CA ASN A 58 -0.42 3.58 5.84
C ASN A 58 0.84 3.14 6.57
N ALA A 59 1.08 1.83 6.66
CA ALA A 59 2.31 1.33 7.25
C ALA A 59 3.53 1.73 6.42
N GLU A 60 3.42 1.63 5.10
CA GLU A 60 4.49 2.05 4.21
C GLU A 60 4.75 3.56 4.29
N ARG A 61 3.67 4.33 4.32
CA ARG A 61 3.78 5.79 4.44
C ARG A 61 4.45 6.18 5.74
N LYS A 62 4.04 5.54 6.83
CA LYS A 62 4.63 5.84 8.14
C LYS A 62 6.13 5.57 8.15
N ALA A 63 6.55 4.46 7.56
CA ALA A 63 7.97 4.13 7.48
C ALA A 63 8.73 5.20 6.69
N SER A 64 8.16 5.67 5.58
CA SER A 64 8.78 6.74 4.79
C SER A 64 8.84 8.05 5.56
N TYR A 65 7.76 8.39 6.26
CA TYR A 65 7.73 9.63 7.06
C TYR A 65 8.74 9.58 8.19
N GLN A 66 8.90 8.41 8.81
CA GLN A 66 9.90 8.25 9.88
C GLN A 66 11.31 8.48 9.36
N GLN A 67 11.60 8.00 8.18
CA GLN A 67 12.90 8.17 7.58
C GLN A 67 13.17 9.64 7.26
N LEU A 68 12.20 10.33 6.67
CA LEU A 68 12.33 11.75 6.36
C LEU A 68 12.44 12.59 7.62
N ALA A 69 11.67 12.25 8.64
CA ALA A 69 11.71 12.97 9.92
C ALA A 69 13.10 12.90 10.53
N LYS A 70 13.70 11.73 10.49
CA LYS A 70 15.03 11.53 11.01
C LYS A 70 16.06 12.35 10.25
N GLN A 71 15.97 12.34 8.92
CA GLN A 71 16.89 13.09 8.07
C GLN A 71 16.79 14.59 8.27
N ASN A 72 15.61 15.08 8.62
CA ASN A 72 15.35 16.50 8.73
C ASN A 72 15.22 17.00 10.18
N ASN A 73 15.40 16.12 11.13
CA ASN A 73 15.36 16.48 12.55
C ASN A 73 14.02 17.10 12.96
N VAL A 74 12.95 16.54 12.46
CA VAL A 74 11.60 17.00 12.78
C VAL A 74 10.76 15.81 13.22
N SER A 75 9.54 16.04 13.67
CA SER A 75 8.66 14.95 14.08
C SER A 75 8.04 14.25 12.89
N VAL A 76 7.66 13.00 13.09
CA VAL A 76 6.95 12.23 12.07
C VAL A 76 5.63 12.92 11.71
N ASP A 77 4.94 13.45 12.71
CA ASP A 77 3.68 14.16 12.48
C ASP A 77 3.85 15.36 11.58
N ASP A 78 4.94 16.09 11.72
CA ASP A 78 5.21 17.24 10.86
C ASP A 78 5.36 16.81 9.41
N ILE A 79 6.10 15.73 9.17
CA ILE A 79 6.28 15.20 7.82
C ILE A 79 4.93 14.72 7.27
N ALA A 80 4.19 13.99 8.08
CA ALA A 80 2.89 13.44 7.65
C ALA A 80 1.92 14.55 7.25
N LYS A 81 1.85 15.61 8.04
CA LYS A 81 0.98 16.74 7.74
C LYS A 81 1.40 17.45 6.46
N LEU A 82 2.69 17.57 6.27
CA LEU A 82 3.20 18.18 5.04
C LEU A 82 2.81 17.37 3.82
N ALA A 83 2.90 16.06 3.93
CA ALA A 83 2.53 15.16 2.84
C ALA A 83 1.04 15.20 2.54
N GLY A 84 0.21 15.50 3.54
CA GLY A 84 -1.24 15.55 3.39
C GLY A 84 -1.76 16.82 2.79
N GLN A 85 -0.92 17.82 2.61
CA GLN A 85 -1.31 19.06 1.99
C GLN A 85 -1.14 18.99 0.47
#